data_7355dbfff55af3d8d2266000d24aabb0
#
_entry.id   7355dbfff55af3d8d2266000d24aabb0
#
_cell.length_a   1.000
_cell.length_b   1.000
_cell.length_c   1.000
_cell.angle_alpha   90.00
_cell.angle_beta   90.00
_cell.angle_gamma   90.00
#
_symmetry.space_group_name_H-M   'P 1'
#
loop_
_entity.id
_entity.type
_entity.pdbx_description
1 polymer ?
#
loop_
_entity_poly.entity_id
_entity_poly.type
_entity_poly.pdbx_seq_one_letter_code
_entity_poly.pdbx_strand_id
1 'polypeptide(L)'
;MSVSPIEAAVGLAIFGSIAAIAIPTFSSTVHASRLTEATEGLATIAANTVAQAAGKSPSEAFPTSVPLTPANVPRGHAEVDAPGIWDAPTWKAVDFRASPEGVPHWFSFELDSNASPNVSSFVTHAHADQDGDGLTSTFEIHGHDDATGATIEPGMYVEKEVE
;
A
#
# COMPACT_ATOMS: atom_id res chain seq x y z
N MET A 1 20.88 37.72 31.99
CA MET A 1 21.25 38.28 30.67
C MET A 1 19.96 38.53 29.92
N SER A 2 19.68 39.77 29.55
CA SER A 2 18.50 40.11 28.72
C SER A 2 18.91 40.04 27.24
N VAL A 3 18.16 39.30 26.46
CA VAL A 3 18.36 39.21 24.99
C VAL A 3 17.94 40.56 24.40
N SER A 4 18.77 41.11 23.53
CA SER A 4 18.43 42.37 22.85
C SER A 4 17.36 42.10 21.74
N PRO A 5 16.54 43.12 21.41
CA PRO A 5 15.53 42.96 20.33
C PRO A 5 16.13 42.51 18.99
N ILE A 6 17.37 42.92 18.71
CA ILE A 6 18.06 42.53 17.46
C ILE A 6 18.47 41.05 17.51
N GLU A 7 19.02 40.57 18.62
CA GLU A 7 19.38 39.18 18.80
C GLU A 7 18.13 38.26 18.71
N ALA A 8 17.01 38.69 19.29
CA ALA A 8 15.74 38.00 19.19
C ALA A 8 15.23 37.93 17.72
N ALA A 9 15.32 39.06 16.99
CA ALA A 9 14.91 39.12 15.60
C ALA A 9 15.77 38.22 14.69
N VAL A 10 17.10 38.26 14.89
CA VAL A 10 18.02 37.38 14.12
C VAL A 10 17.78 35.92 14.46
N GLY A 11 17.60 35.56 15.73
CA GLY A 11 17.28 34.19 16.12
C GLY A 11 15.99 33.68 15.53
N LEU A 12 14.93 34.52 15.52
CA LEU A 12 13.64 34.18 14.90
C LEU A 12 13.74 34.01 13.38
N ALA A 13 14.51 34.87 12.69
CA ALA A 13 14.73 34.76 11.25
C ALA A 13 15.47 33.48 10.87
N ILE A 14 16.51 33.11 11.63
CA ILE A 14 17.27 31.86 11.40
C ILE A 14 16.37 30.65 11.65
N PHE A 15 15.65 30.62 12.76
CA PHE A 15 14.73 29.54 13.08
C PHE A 15 13.61 29.39 12.03
N GLY A 16 13.02 30.51 11.62
CA GLY A 16 11.97 30.53 10.59
C GLY A 16 12.49 30.02 9.24
N SER A 17 13.71 30.38 8.86
CA SER A 17 14.33 29.89 7.61
C SER A 17 14.60 28.38 7.64
N ILE A 18 15.11 27.87 8.77
CA ILE A 18 15.34 26.42 8.94
C ILE A 18 14.01 25.67 8.92
N ALA A 19 12.99 26.14 9.63
CA ALA A 19 11.68 25.52 9.66
C ALA A 19 11.01 25.52 8.30
N ALA A 20 11.13 26.60 7.52
CA ALA A 20 10.56 26.69 6.18
C ALA A 20 11.10 25.64 5.18
N ILE A 21 12.31 25.16 5.40
CA ILE A 21 12.92 24.11 4.56
C ILE A 21 12.71 22.73 5.19
N ALA A 22 12.91 22.61 6.49
CA ALA A 22 12.90 21.31 7.18
C ALA A 22 11.49 20.69 7.22
N ILE A 23 10.44 21.49 7.43
CA ILE A 23 9.07 20.98 7.55
C ILE A 23 8.59 20.34 6.24
N PRO A 24 8.66 20.99 5.07
CA PRO A 24 8.24 20.37 3.81
C PRO A 24 9.06 19.13 3.45
N THR A 25 10.38 19.17 3.67
CA THR A 25 11.25 18.03 3.39
C THR A 25 10.94 16.84 4.26
N PHE A 26 10.71 17.07 5.56
CA PHE A 26 10.31 16.00 6.48
C PHE A 26 8.95 15.41 6.11
N SER A 27 7.97 16.25 5.81
CA SER A 27 6.63 15.82 5.38
C SER A 27 6.69 14.96 4.13
N SER A 28 7.42 15.39 3.09
CA SER A 28 7.55 14.60 1.86
C SER A 28 8.28 13.27 2.07
N THR A 29 9.28 13.22 2.96
CA THR A 29 9.99 11.98 3.27
C THR A 29 9.09 10.99 4.01
N VAL A 30 8.30 11.47 4.98
CA VAL A 30 7.33 10.63 5.71
C VAL A 30 6.26 10.09 4.74
N HIS A 31 5.75 10.91 3.85
CA HIS A 31 4.77 10.51 2.84
C HIS A 31 5.35 9.44 1.91
N ALA A 32 6.53 9.66 1.34
CA ALA A 32 7.20 8.68 0.50
C ALA A 32 7.46 7.35 1.22
N SER A 33 7.79 7.38 2.51
CA SER A 33 7.97 6.17 3.32
C SER A 33 6.67 5.38 3.49
N ARG A 34 5.52 6.05 3.58
CA ARG A 34 4.21 5.37 3.65
C ARG A 34 3.86 4.72 2.32
N LEU A 35 4.10 5.39 1.20
CA LEU A 35 3.85 4.83 -0.13
C LEU A 35 4.64 3.56 -0.42
N THR A 36 5.81 3.39 0.22
CA THR A 36 6.61 2.17 0.12
C THR A 36 5.81 0.95 0.61
N GLU A 37 4.98 1.09 1.64
CA GLU A 37 4.12 0.00 2.14
C GLU A 37 3.16 -0.49 1.05
N ALA A 38 2.47 0.43 0.35
CA ALA A 38 1.57 0.06 -0.74
C ALA A 38 2.30 -0.64 -1.88
N THR A 39 3.41 -0.05 -2.35
CA THR A 39 4.14 -0.55 -3.52
C THR A 39 4.80 -1.91 -3.26
N GLU A 40 5.43 -2.09 -2.09
CA GLU A 40 6.03 -3.37 -1.71
C GLU A 40 4.95 -4.43 -1.40
N GLY A 41 3.87 -4.03 -0.74
CA GLY A 41 2.73 -4.92 -0.46
C GLY A 41 2.12 -5.46 -1.75
N LEU A 42 1.77 -4.58 -2.69
CA LEU A 42 1.21 -4.96 -3.98
C LEU A 42 2.17 -5.82 -4.81
N ALA A 43 3.46 -5.46 -4.84
CA ALA A 43 4.46 -6.25 -5.55
C ALA A 43 4.60 -7.67 -4.97
N THR A 44 4.52 -7.79 -3.64
CA THR A 44 4.56 -9.08 -2.94
C THR A 44 3.34 -9.93 -3.27
N ILE A 45 2.12 -9.35 -3.17
CA ILE A 45 0.88 -10.05 -3.51
C ILE A 45 0.92 -10.51 -4.96
N ALA A 46 1.26 -9.62 -5.90
CA ALA A 46 1.29 -9.93 -7.33
C ALA A 46 2.31 -11.03 -7.65
N ALA A 47 3.53 -10.93 -7.12
CA ALA A 47 4.57 -11.94 -7.33
C ALA A 47 4.17 -13.32 -6.80
N ASN A 48 3.59 -13.37 -5.59
CA ASN A 48 3.15 -14.61 -4.99
C ASN A 48 1.91 -15.18 -5.69
N THR A 49 1.01 -14.32 -6.20
CA THR A 49 -0.15 -14.73 -7.00
C THR A 49 0.30 -15.41 -8.31
N VAL A 50 1.26 -14.82 -9.02
CA VAL A 50 1.86 -15.42 -10.22
C VAL A 50 2.58 -16.73 -9.88
N ALA A 51 3.31 -16.78 -8.77
CA ALA A 51 3.98 -18.02 -8.34
C ALA A 51 3.00 -19.18 -8.06
N GLN A 52 1.78 -18.88 -7.61
CA GLN A 52 0.72 -19.87 -7.39
C GLN A 52 0.21 -20.52 -8.68
N ALA A 53 0.35 -19.86 -9.83
CA ALA A 53 -0.09 -20.36 -11.13
C ALA A 53 0.81 -21.46 -11.69
N ALA A 54 2.01 -21.63 -11.17
CA ALA A 54 2.99 -22.56 -11.71
C ALA A 54 2.44 -24.00 -11.82
N GLY A 55 2.38 -24.54 -13.05
CA GLY A 55 1.92 -25.88 -13.32
C GLY A 55 0.41 -26.10 -13.25
N LYS A 56 -0.38 -25.05 -13.16
CA LYS A 56 -1.85 -25.08 -13.16
C LYS A 56 -2.40 -24.69 -14.53
N SER A 57 -3.67 -25.03 -14.76
CA SER A 57 -4.42 -24.48 -15.90
C SER A 57 -4.85 -23.04 -15.62
N PRO A 58 -5.11 -22.21 -16.65
CA PRO A 58 -5.57 -20.83 -16.40
C PRO A 58 -6.80 -20.74 -15.48
N SER A 59 -7.74 -21.66 -15.58
CA SER A 59 -8.94 -21.69 -14.71
C SER A 59 -8.65 -21.96 -13.21
N GLU A 60 -7.44 -22.41 -12.88
CA GLU A 60 -7.02 -22.76 -11.52
C GLU A 60 -5.77 -21.97 -11.10
N ALA A 61 -5.29 -21.07 -11.97
CA ALA A 61 -4.02 -20.40 -11.82
C ALA A 61 -3.95 -19.56 -10.53
N PHE A 62 -4.98 -18.76 -10.29
CA PHE A 62 -4.97 -17.79 -9.20
C PHE A 62 -5.86 -18.21 -8.04
N PRO A 63 -5.53 -17.79 -6.80
CA PRO A 63 -6.41 -17.99 -5.66
C PRO A 63 -7.72 -17.22 -5.83
N THR A 64 -8.74 -17.58 -5.06
CA THR A 64 -10.03 -16.87 -5.08
C THR A 64 -9.89 -15.43 -4.58
N SER A 65 -10.75 -14.54 -5.07
CA SER A 65 -10.82 -13.15 -4.59
C SER A 65 -10.95 -13.09 -3.07
N VAL A 66 -10.33 -12.09 -2.47
CA VAL A 66 -10.48 -11.74 -1.07
C VAL A 66 -10.79 -10.26 -0.95
N PRO A 67 -11.84 -9.88 -0.20
CA PRO A 67 -12.23 -8.49 -0.06
C PRO A 67 -11.19 -7.68 0.71
N LEU A 68 -11.36 -6.36 0.66
CA LEU A 68 -10.51 -5.40 1.34
C LEU A 68 -10.23 -5.78 2.79
N THR A 69 -8.96 -5.88 3.14
CA THR A 69 -8.47 -6.31 4.45
C THR A 69 -7.42 -5.32 4.96
N PRO A 70 -7.63 -4.69 6.14
CA PRO A 70 -8.90 -4.62 6.86
C PRO A 70 -10.01 -3.96 6.03
N ALA A 71 -11.27 -4.29 6.31
CA ALA A 71 -12.42 -3.76 5.57
C ALA A 71 -12.60 -2.24 5.74
N ASN A 72 -12.14 -1.70 6.85
CA ASN A 72 -12.07 -0.26 7.09
C ASN A 72 -10.65 0.20 6.78
N VAL A 73 -10.52 1.12 5.83
CA VAL A 73 -9.22 1.73 5.49
C VAL A 73 -8.75 2.58 6.67
N PRO A 74 -7.47 2.45 7.09
CA PRO A 74 -6.88 3.32 8.10
C PRO A 74 -6.99 4.80 7.70
N ARG A 75 -7.39 5.67 8.66
CA ARG A 75 -7.73 7.06 8.40
C ARG A 75 -6.87 8.02 9.21
N GLY A 76 -5.98 8.74 8.54
CA GLY A 76 -5.12 9.76 9.17
C GLY A 76 -4.07 9.23 10.14
N HIS A 77 -4.07 7.94 10.44
CA HIS A 77 -3.10 7.27 11.31
C HIS A 77 -2.97 5.79 10.98
N ALA A 78 -1.80 5.23 11.29
CA ALA A 78 -1.60 3.79 11.14
C ALA A 78 -2.41 3.02 12.19
N GLU A 79 -2.98 1.88 11.81
CA GLU A 79 -3.81 1.04 12.66
C GLU A 79 -3.18 -0.34 12.87
N VAL A 80 -3.47 -0.93 14.02
CA VAL A 80 -3.06 -2.30 14.36
C VAL A 80 -4.26 -3.22 14.14
N ASP A 81 -4.05 -4.25 13.37
CA ASP A 81 -5.08 -5.22 13.05
C ASP A 81 -5.52 -6.09 14.23
N ALA A 82 -6.80 -6.45 14.22
CA ALA A 82 -7.28 -7.49 15.09
C ALA A 82 -6.63 -8.86 14.74
N PRO A 83 -6.33 -9.70 15.75
CA PRO A 83 -5.77 -11.04 15.48
C PRO A 83 -6.63 -11.84 14.50
N GLY A 84 -6.00 -12.47 13.53
CA GLY A 84 -6.67 -13.36 12.57
C GLY A 84 -7.33 -12.69 11.37
N ILE A 85 -7.26 -11.36 11.23
CA ILE A 85 -7.87 -10.65 10.08
C ILE A 85 -7.27 -11.10 8.73
N TRP A 86 -5.98 -11.50 8.73
CA TRP A 86 -5.24 -12.02 7.57
C TRP A 86 -5.31 -13.55 7.44
N ASP A 87 -6.20 -14.21 8.18
CA ASP A 87 -6.31 -15.67 8.17
C ASP A 87 -7.16 -16.24 7.02
N ALA A 88 -7.70 -15.39 6.13
CA ALA A 88 -8.40 -15.83 4.94
C ALA A 88 -7.52 -16.79 4.09
N PRO A 89 -8.12 -17.83 3.49
CA PRO A 89 -7.38 -18.81 2.70
C PRO A 89 -6.52 -18.18 1.60
N THR A 90 -7.01 -17.12 0.97
CA THR A 90 -6.32 -16.40 -0.09
C THR A 90 -5.08 -15.70 0.42
N TRP A 91 -5.16 -14.99 1.56
CA TRP A 91 -3.98 -14.36 2.16
C TRP A 91 -2.92 -15.38 2.55
N LYS A 92 -3.33 -16.53 3.07
CA LYS A 92 -2.42 -17.64 3.37
C LYS A 92 -1.81 -18.26 2.11
N ALA A 93 -2.58 -18.37 1.04
CA ALA A 93 -2.09 -18.92 -0.23
C ALA A 93 -1.02 -18.02 -0.85
N VAL A 94 -1.21 -16.69 -0.83
CA VAL A 94 -0.23 -15.73 -1.34
C VAL A 94 0.83 -15.33 -0.30
N ASP A 95 0.84 -15.95 0.88
CA ASP A 95 1.77 -15.66 1.98
C ASP A 95 1.91 -14.16 2.23
N PHE A 96 0.78 -13.50 2.42
CA PHE A 96 0.73 -12.05 2.60
C PHE A 96 -0.03 -11.61 3.85
N ARG A 97 0.50 -10.59 4.50
CA ARG A 97 -0.13 -9.73 5.50
C ARG A 97 0.54 -8.36 5.45
N ALA A 98 -0.22 -7.29 5.69
CA ALA A 98 0.29 -5.91 5.58
C ALA A 98 1.45 -5.62 6.54
N SER A 99 1.38 -6.16 7.77
CA SER A 99 2.42 -5.99 8.78
C SER A 99 2.47 -7.18 9.74
N PRO A 100 3.56 -7.40 10.47
CA PRO A 100 3.60 -8.36 11.57
C PRO A 100 2.52 -8.09 12.62
N GLU A 101 2.09 -9.12 13.34
CA GLU A 101 1.07 -8.98 14.38
C GLU A 101 1.48 -7.94 15.44
N GLY A 102 0.56 -7.02 15.74
CA GLY A 102 0.79 -5.92 16.69
C GLY A 102 1.58 -4.73 16.11
N VAL A 103 1.98 -4.77 14.86
CA VAL A 103 2.65 -3.65 14.18
C VAL A 103 1.64 -2.87 13.35
N PRO A 104 1.54 -1.54 13.54
CA PRO A 104 0.60 -0.72 12.77
C PRO A 104 1.01 -0.61 11.30
N HIS A 105 0.02 -0.45 10.43
CA HIS A 105 0.17 -0.23 8.98
C HIS A 105 -0.80 0.85 8.49
N TRP A 106 -0.59 1.34 7.27
CA TRP A 106 -1.34 2.46 6.68
C TRP A 106 -2.33 2.05 5.60
N PHE A 107 -2.17 0.86 5.00
CA PHE A 107 -2.93 0.44 3.83
C PHE A 107 -3.76 -0.80 4.10
N SER A 108 -4.97 -0.81 3.54
CA SER A 108 -5.76 -2.02 3.35
C SER A 108 -5.52 -2.59 1.97
N PHE A 109 -5.55 -3.92 1.86
CA PHE A 109 -5.27 -4.63 0.61
C PHE A 109 -6.43 -5.54 0.22
N GLU A 110 -6.61 -5.74 -1.09
CA GLU A 110 -7.52 -6.73 -1.64
C GLU A 110 -6.90 -7.44 -2.86
N LEU A 111 -7.42 -8.59 -3.20
CA LEU A 111 -7.09 -9.33 -4.39
C LEU A 111 -8.38 -9.76 -5.08
N ASP A 112 -8.58 -9.29 -6.30
CA ASP A 112 -9.62 -9.77 -7.19
C ASP A 112 -9.06 -10.70 -8.25
N SER A 113 -9.67 -11.84 -8.43
CA SER A 113 -9.30 -12.81 -9.47
C SER A 113 -10.51 -13.25 -10.27
N ASN A 114 -10.29 -13.40 -11.57
CA ASN A 114 -11.29 -13.89 -12.52
C ASN A 114 -10.74 -15.12 -13.24
N ALA A 115 -11.32 -16.27 -12.93
CA ALA A 115 -10.93 -17.54 -13.52
C ALA A 115 -11.64 -17.77 -14.87
N SER A 116 -10.87 -18.12 -15.91
CA SER A 116 -11.39 -18.44 -17.23
C SER A 116 -10.55 -19.57 -17.86
N PRO A 117 -11.15 -20.43 -18.70
CA PRO A 117 -10.42 -21.55 -19.30
C PRO A 117 -9.23 -21.14 -20.19
N ASN A 118 -9.28 -19.97 -20.79
CA ASN A 118 -8.28 -19.52 -21.75
C ASN A 118 -7.35 -18.45 -21.22
N VAL A 119 -7.92 -17.50 -20.47
CA VAL A 119 -7.18 -16.38 -19.88
C VAL A 119 -7.79 -16.05 -18.53
N SER A 120 -7.07 -16.26 -17.48
CA SER A 120 -7.44 -15.78 -16.14
C SER A 120 -6.72 -14.47 -15.83
N SER A 121 -7.28 -13.64 -14.98
CA SER A 121 -6.70 -12.36 -14.59
C SER A 121 -6.81 -12.14 -13.08
N PHE A 122 -5.94 -11.31 -12.57
CA PHE A 122 -6.08 -10.77 -11.22
C PHE A 122 -5.76 -9.28 -11.20
N VAL A 123 -6.33 -8.60 -10.22
CA VAL A 123 -5.97 -7.24 -9.82
C VAL A 123 -5.78 -7.23 -8.32
N THR A 124 -4.71 -6.65 -7.85
CA THR A 124 -4.51 -6.39 -6.43
C THR A 124 -4.51 -4.91 -6.17
N HIS A 125 -5.21 -4.48 -5.12
CA HIS A 125 -5.36 -3.08 -4.75
C HIS A 125 -4.79 -2.81 -3.36
N ALA A 126 -4.33 -1.57 -3.17
CA ALA A 126 -4.00 -1.02 -1.86
C ALA A 126 -4.71 0.33 -1.71
N HIS A 127 -5.34 0.55 -0.57
CA HIS A 127 -6.10 1.76 -0.26
C HIS A 127 -5.66 2.35 1.08
N ALA A 128 -5.52 3.67 1.14
CA ALA A 128 -5.29 4.43 2.37
C ALA A 128 -6.02 5.78 2.30
N ASP A 129 -6.35 6.31 3.47
CA ASP A 129 -6.81 7.69 3.68
C ASP A 129 -5.81 8.32 4.66
N GLN A 130 -4.69 8.82 4.10
CA GLN A 130 -3.52 9.18 4.92
C GLN A 130 -3.69 10.50 5.68
N ASP A 131 -4.53 11.40 5.22
CA ASP A 131 -4.83 12.67 5.89
C ASP A 131 -6.13 12.64 6.69
N GLY A 132 -6.97 11.63 6.50
CA GLY A 132 -8.19 11.38 7.27
C GLY A 132 -9.41 12.18 6.80
N ASP A 133 -9.39 12.71 5.58
CA ASP A 133 -10.48 13.53 5.04
C ASP A 133 -11.65 12.73 4.46
N GLY A 134 -11.47 11.43 4.28
CA GLY A 134 -12.46 10.47 3.77
C GLY A 134 -12.31 10.17 2.28
N LEU A 135 -11.31 10.74 1.62
CA LEU A 135 -10.89 10.30 0.29
C LEU A 135 -9.81 9.24 0.45
N THR A 136 -9.78 8.28 -0.45
CA THR A 136 -8.79 7.20 -0.42
C THR A 136 -7.89 7.25 -1.63
N SER A 137 -6.59 7.08 -1.40
CA SER A 137 -5.65 6.73 -2.46
C SER A 137 -5.90 5.30 -2.93
N THR A 138 -5.64 5.03 -4.20
CA THR A 138 -5.75 3.70 -4.80
C THR A 138 -4.50 3.39 -5.61
N PHE A 139 -3.93 2.23 -5.34
CA PHE A 139 -2.80 1.67 -6.09
C PHE A 139 -3.21 0.29 -6.58
N GLU A 140 -2.89 -0.04 -7.85
CA GLU A 140 -3.27 -1.31 -8.45
C GLU A 140 -2.12 -1.94 -9.23
N ILE A 141 -2.00 -3.27 -9.13
CA ILE A 141 -1.16 -4.07 -10.01
C ILE A 141 -2.05 -5.14 -10.64
N HIS A 142 -1.91 -5.29 -11.96
CA HIS A 142 -2.65 -6.25 -12.77
C HIS A 142 -1.75 -7.42 -13.18
N GLY A 143 -2.36 -8.56 -13.42
CA GLY A 143 -1.69 -9.70 -14.02
C GLY A 143 -2.67 -10.66 -14.65
N HIS A 144 -2.15 -11.55 -15.49
CA HIS A 144 -2.95 -12.57 -16.16
C HIS A 144 -2.17 -13.87 -16.35
N ASP A 145 -2.90 -14.94 -16.61
CA ASP A 145 -2.36 -16.23 -17.01
C ASP A 145 -3.06 -16.69 -18.29
N ASP A 146 -2.29 -17.03 -19.30
CA ASP A 146 -2.74 -17.51 -20.59
C ASP A 146 -1.89 -18.70 -21.09
N ALA A 147 -1.97 -19.01 -22.37
CA ALA A 147 -1.20 -20.10 -22.99
C ALA A 147 0.33 -19.89 -22.90
N THR A 148 0.79 -18.68 -22.62
CA THR A 148 2.22 -18.35 -22.44
C THR A 148 2.68 -18.40 -20.99
N GLY A 149 1.75 -18.49 -20.05
CA GLY A 149 1.96 -18.57 -18.61
C GLY A 149 1.55 -17.32 -17.87
N ALA A 150 1.63 -17.39 -16.54
CA ALA A 150 1.27 -16.29 -15.65
C ALA A 150 2.30 -15.17 -15.66
N THR A 151 1.82 -13.92 -15.72
CA THR A 151 2.68 -12.73 -15.76
C THR A 151 2.02 -11.55 -15.05
N ILE A 152 2.85 -10.65 -14.53
CA ILE A 152 2.43 -9.35 -14.03
C ILE A 152 2.50 -8.35 -15.19
N GLU A 153 1.47 -7.55 -15.36
CA GLU A 153 1.46 -6.48 -16.36
C GLU A 153 2.41 -5.36 -15.95
N PRO A 154 3.12 -4.74 -16.90
CA PRO A 154 4.06 -3.68 -16.58
C PRO A 154 3.33 -2.42 -16.14
N GLY A 155 3.79 -1.84 -15.03
CA GLY A 155 3.27 -0.60 -14.47
C GLY A 155 2.39 -0.82 -13.24
N MET A 156 2.07 0.28 -12.60
CA MET A 156 1.14 0.38 -11.47
C MET A 156 0.18 1.51 -11.78
N TYR A 157 -1.10 1.27 -11.64
CA TYR A 157 -2.10 2.33 -11.68
C TYR A 157 -2.13 3.02 -10.31
N VAL A 158 -2.19 4.34 -10.33
CA VAL A 158 -2.26 5.16 -9.11
C VAL A 158 -3.31 6.24 -9.27
N GLU A 159 -4.24 6.31 -8.33
CA GLU A 159 -5.23 7.38 -8.22
C GLU A 159 -5.13 8.03 -6.85
N LYS A 160 -5.12 9.36 -6.81
CA LYS A 160 -5.06 10.17 -5.59
C LYS A 160 -3.89 9.76 -4.65
N GLU A 161 -2.68 9.72 -5.18
CA GLU A 161 -1.47 9.29 -4.48
C GLU A 161 -1.21 10.03 -3.16
N VAL A 162 -1.74 11.23 -3.01
CA VAL A 162 -1.50 12.13 -1.86
C VAL A 162 -2.57 12.06 -0.76
N GLU A 163 -3.60 11.23 -0.90
CA GLU A 163 -4.67 11.07 0.08
C GLU A 163 -4.33 10.05 1.18
#